data_917c25c3793e92a4c613aaba2bddb3ec
#
_entry.id   917c25c3793e92a4c613aaba2bddb3ec
#
_cell.length_a   1.000
_cell.length_b   1.000
_cell.length_c   1.000
_cell.angle_alpha   90.00
_cell.angle_beta   90.00
_cell.angle_gamma   90.00
#
_symmetry.space_group_name_H-M   'P 1'
#
loop_
_entity.id
_entity.type
_entity.pdbx_description
1 polymer ?
#
loop_
_entity_poly.entity_id
_entity_poly.type
_entity_poly.pdbx_seq_one_letter_code
_entity_poly.pdbx_strand_id
1 'polypeptide(L)'
;MTKRTLLSVLVAGACIAPFMAQAATLQATTSEPFTLKASDLAKKEQELTNFPLMASVKDTIRTLDNAQVELIEPGRAANPDNVKRVEGIVKASDWEYLFPMRAQSYTYSNFLKAVGKFPALCKTYNDGRDSDAICRKELATMFAHFAQETGGHESWRPEAEWRQALVHVREMGWTEGQKGGYNGECNPDIWQGQTWPCGKDKDGDFVSYFGRGAKQLSYNYNYGPFSEAMFGTVRTLLDKPELVADTWLNLASAIFFFAYPQPPKPSMLQVIDGTWQPNDHDKANGLVPGFGVTTQIINGGVECGGPTEIAQSENRIKYYKEFAKYLKVPVPANEVLGCANMKQFDEGGSGALKIYWEQDWGWSADTPDGKTYSCQLVGYQTPFSAFKEGDYTNCVKKFYNVNIINDDGSAVTPDEHPVTPAPTPSEDETPAPAPVPDETPAEPTVVNHAPVAQIAGPIGAVEAGAQVSLSAEGSTDQDGNTLTYTWRSQDGQTVTGEDKAVVTFTAPESATAQQYEVSLTVSDGELSSTTSYLLNVKAKATTPSENDGISGAYAAWSANSKYKAGDIVNNHGKLFQCKPFPYSGWCNNAPAYYEPGAGLAWSDAWTAL
;
A
#
# COMPACT_ATOMS: atom_id res chain seq x y z
N MET A 1 22.34 66.63 24.36
CA MET A 1 23.60 67.39 24.52
C MET A 1 24.70 66.52 23.94
N THR A 2 25.11 66.86 22.70
CA THR A 2 26.44 67.32 22.29
C THR A 2 27.58 66.33 22.59
N LYS A 3 28.48 65.97 21.72
CA LYS A 3 29.05 66.59 20.48
C LYS A 3 29.79 65.53 19.62
N ARG A 4 29.78 65.78 18.33
CA ARG A 4 30.73 65.36 17.30
C ARG A 4 32.19 65.63 17.63
N THR A 5 33.11 64.84 17.10
CA THR A 5 34.31 65.42 16.46
C THR A 5 34.86 64.43 15.37
N LEU A 6 35.07 64.95 14.18
CA LEU A 6 35.86 64.47 13.06
C LEU A 6 37.33 64.77 13.23
N LEU A 7 38.20 64.04 12.55
CA LEU A 7 39.42 64.40 11.76
C LEU A 7 40.43 63.24 11.81
N SER A 8 41.27 62.84 10.89
CA SER A 8 41.62 63.24 9.55
C SER A 8 42.60 62.15 9.03
N VAL A 9 42.48 61.82 7.81
CA VAL A 9 43.45 61.37 6.76
C VAL A 9 44.94 61.40 7.13
N LEU A 10 45.60 60.24 6.87
CA LEU A 10 46.97 60.20 6.36
C LEU A 10 47.14 58.99 5.42
N VAL A 11 47.45 59.29 4.17
CA VAL A 11 47.84 58.39 3.11
C VAL A 11 49.31 58.04 3.27
N ALA A 12 49.63 56.74 3.30
CA ALA A 12 50.97 56.24 2.99
C ALA A 12 50.85 54.97 2.17
N GLY A 13 51.30 55.06 0.93
CA GLY A 13 51.34 53.94 0.04
C GLY A 13 52.45 52.95 0.41
N ALA A 14 52.15 51.69 0.28
CA ALA A 14 53.17 50.65 0.17
C ALA A 14 52.62 49.41 -0.55
N CYS A 15 53.24 49.08 -1.65
CA CYS A 15 53.49 47.79 -2.28
C CYS A 15 52.38 46.72 -2.25
N ILE A 16 51.75 46.58 -3.38
CA ILE A 16 50.91 45.41 -3.72
C ILE A 16 51.85 44.22 -4.00
N ALA A 17 51.88 43.23 -3.11
CA ALA A 17 52.31 41.87 -3.40
C ALA A 17 51.06 41.02 -3.65
N PRO A 18 51.05 40.17 -4.69
CA PRO A 18 49.90 39.30 -4.95
C PRO A 18 49.88 38.17 -3.91
N PHE A 19 48.94 38.22 -2.98
CA PHE A 19 48.56 37.03 -2.21
C PHE A 19 47.93 36.03 -3.17
N MET A 20 48.67 35.01 -3.52
CA MET A 20 48.12 33.77 -4.08
C MET A 20 47.26 33.15 -2.97
N ALA A 21 45.94 33.28 -3.08
CA ALA A 21 45.03 32.49 -2.30
C ALA A 21 45.21 31.01 -2.72
N GLN A 22 45.95 30.25 -1.91
CA GLN A 22 45.88 28.80 -1.93
C GLN A 22 44.47 28.40 -1.54
N ALA A 23 43.70 27.99 -2.54
CA ALA A 23 42.47 27.24 -2.29
C ALA A 23 42.89 25.95 -1.56
N ALA A 24 42.68 25.93 -0.25
CA ALA A 24 42.71 24.68 0.50
C ALA A 24 41.57 23.84 -0.04
N THR A 25 41.89 22.89 -0.90
CA THR A 25 41.01 21.76 -1.19
C THR A 25 40.74 21.08 0.15
N LEU A 26 39.54 21.27 0.66
CA LEU A 26 38.97 20.40 1.68
C LEU A 26 38.92 19.00 1.05
N GLN A 27 39.99 18.24 1.23
CA GLN A 27 39.93 16.80 1.08
C GLN A 27 38.87 16.35 2.12
N ALA A 28 37.75 15.88 1.62
CA ALA A 28 36.83 15.09 2.42
C ALA A 28 37.68 13.94 3.00
N THR A 29 38.03 14.02 4.26
CA THR A 29 38.60 12.88 4.99
C THR A 29 37.51 11.84 5.03
N THR A 30 37.58 10.84 4.15
CA THR A 30 36.80 9.61 4.30
C THR A 30 37.26 9.03 5.62
N SER A 31 36.39 9.14 6.66
CA SER A 31 36.66 8.46 7.92
C SER A 31 36.81 6.97 7.64
N GLU A 32 37.85 6.36 8.19
CA GLU A 32 38.05 4.90 8.12
C GLU A 32 36.75 4.21 8.58
N PRO A 33 36.35 3.13 7.88
CA PRO A 33 35.14 2.39 8.25
C PRO A 33 35.22 1.88 9.69
N PHE A 34 34.14 2.03 10.43
CA PHE A 34 34.04 1.45 11.79
C PHE A 34 33.95 -0.08 11.69
N THR A 35 34.82 -0.80 12.39
CA THR A 35 34.88 -2.26 12.30
C THR A 35 33.92 -2.92 13.26
N LEU A 36 33.04 -3.80 12.72
CA LEU A 36 32.07 -4.60 13.48
C LEU A 36 32.30 -6.09 13.19
N LYS A 37 31.97 -6.95 14.17
CA LYS A 37 31.97 -8.39 13.98
C LYS A 37 30.62 -8.87 13.50
N ALA A 38 30.61 -9.79 12.55
CA ALA A 38 29.39 -10.40 12.05
C ALA A 38 28.60 -11.14 13.15
N SER A 39 29.31 -11.83 14.05
CA SER A 39 28.72 -12.51 15.20
C SER A 39 28.00 -11.56 16.18
N ASP A 40 28.55 -10.36 16.42
CA ASP A 40 27.95 -9.35 17.29
C ASP A 40 26.67 -8.79 16.67
N LEU A 41 26.67 -8.57 15.35
CA LEU A 41 25.48 -8.12 14.61
C LEU A 41 24.37 -9.19 14.64
N ALA A 42 24.71 -10.46 14.37
CA ALA A 42 23.77 -11.56 14.43
C ALA A 42 23.19 -11.75 15.84
N LYS A 43 24.02 -11.65 16.86
CA LYS A 43 23.57 -11.68 18.26
C LYS A 43 22.62 -10.53 18.57
N LYS A 44 22.93 -9.32 18.11
CA LYS A 44 22.08 -8.15 18.32
C LYS A 44 20.73 -8.30 17.62
N GLU A 45 20.71 -8.80 16.39
CA GLU A 45 19.48 -9.13 15.66
C GLU A 45 18.62 -10.12 16.45
N GLN A 46 19.22 -11.19 16.94
CA GLN A 46 18.55 -12.19 17.77
C GLN A 46 18.00 -11.58 19.07
N GLU A 47 18.78 -10.80 19.80
CA GLU A 47 18.34 -10.14 21.04
C GLU A 47 17.12 -9.23 20.81
N LEU A 48 17.13 -8.46 19.73
CA LEU A 48 16.05 -7.52 19.40
C LEU A 48 14.78 -8.22 18.90
N THR A 49 14.89 -9.45 18.36
CA THR A 49 13.75 -10.19 17.79
C THR A 49 13.29 -11.37 18.67
N ASN A 50 13.99 -11.68 19.77
CA ASN A 50 13.68 -12.82 20.64
C ASN A 50 12.62 -12.46 21.69
N PHE A 51 11.37 -12.32 21.25
CA PHE A 51 10.23 -12.18 22.15
C PHE A 51 9.01 -12.97 21.64
N PRO A 52 8.07 -13.36 22.52
CA PRO A 52 7.01 -14.34 22.18
C PRO A 52 6.17 -13.98 20.97
N LEU A 53 5.77 -12.71 20.82
CA LEU A 53 4.95 -12.28 19.69
C LEU A 53 5.72 -12.41 18.37
N MET A 54 7.01 -12.04 18.33
CA MET A 54 7.84 -12.18 17.13
C MET A 54 8.00 -13.66 16.75
N ALA A 55 8.23 -14.55 17.72
CA ALA A 55 8.34 -15.98 17.48
C ALA A 55 7.04 -16.56 16.91
N SER A 56 5.89 -16.16 17.46
CA SER A 56 4.56 -16.55 16.96
C SER A 56 4.33 -16.10 15.52
N VAL A 57 4.69 -14.87 15.21
CA VAL A 57 4.53 -14.32 13.86
C VAL A 57 5.48 -15.01 12.87
N LYS A 58 6.75 -15.22 13.22
CA LYS A 58 7.69 -15.97 12.38
C LYS A 58 7.20 -17.37 12.04
N ASP A 59 6.54 -18.08 12.99
CA ASP A 59 5.90 -19.37 12.68
C ASP A 59 4.74 -19.22 11.70
N THR A 60 3.92 -18.17 11.84
CA THR A 60 2.76 -17.91 10.97
C THR A 60 3.15 -17.59 9.53
N ILE A 61 4.26 -16.88 9.32
CA ILE A 61 4.71 -16.44 7.98
C ILE A 61 5.68 -17.41 7.31
N ARG A 62 6.03 -18.51 7.95
CA ARG A 62 6.94 -19.52 7.40
C ARG A 62 6.42 -20.05 6.07
N THR A 63 7.32 -20.22 5.09
CA THR A 63 6.99 -20.73 3.76
C THR A 63 7.71 -22.04 3.47
N LEU A 64 7.09 -22.89 2.64
CA LEU A 64 7.69 -24.09 2.07
C LEU A 64 8.58 -23.70 0.88
N ASP A 65 9.64 -24.46 0.65
CA ASP A 65 10.48 -24.30 -0.55
C ASP A 65 9.67 -24.48 -1.85
N ASN A 66 9.92 -23.65 -2.87
CA ASN A 66 9.15 -23.66 -4.11
C ASN A 66 9.29 -24.97 -4.88
N ALA A 67 10.47 -25.62 -4.85
CA ALA A 67 10.62 -26.92 -5.50
C ALA A 67 9.72 -28.00 -4.86
N GLN A 68 9.49 -27.91 -3.54
CA GLN A 68 8.53 -28.76 -2.84
C GLN A 68 7.08 -28.39 -3.15
N VAL A 69 6.79 -27.09 -3.28
CA VAL A 69 5.45 -26.60 -3.68
C VAL A 69 5.07 -27.11 -5.06
N GLU A 70 5.99 -27.09 -6.03
CA GLU A 70 5.73 -27.58 -7.39
C GLU A 70 5.41 -29.07 -7.45
N LEU A 71 5.83 -29.85 -6.46
CA LEU A 71 5.50 -31.27 -6.34
C LEU A 71 4.12 -31.55 -5.77
N ILE A 72 3.38 -30.54 -5.31
CA ILE A 72 2.05 -30.71 -4.71
C ILE A 72 1.03 -30.94 -5.83
N GLU A 73 0.31 -32.07 -5.72
CA GLU A 73 -0.75 -32.46 -6.64
C GLU A 73 -1.94 -33.06 -5.87
N PRO A 74 -3.17 -32.94 -6.39
CA PRO A 74 -4.34 -33.53 -5.77
C PRO A 74 -4.18 -35.04 -5.49
N GLY A 75 -4.44 -35.46 -4.24
CA GLY A 75 -4.42 -36.86 -3.82
C GLY A 75 -3.02 -37.45 -3.60
N ARG A 76 -1.94 -36.69 -3.75
CA ARG A 76 -0.58 -37.21 -3.57
C ARG A 76 -0.29 -37.48 -2.09
N ALA A 77 0.08 -38.74 -1.79
CA ALA A 77 0.36 -39.17 -0.40
C ALA A 77 1.50 -38.39 0.28
N ALA A 78 2.45 -37.85 -0.51
CA ALA A 78 3.57 -37.04 -0.02
C ALA A 78 3.25 -35.55 0.16
N ASN A 79 2.01 -35.11 -0.08
CA ASN A 79 1.63 -33.74 0.21
C ASN A 79 1.86 -33.36 1.67
N PRO A 80 2.17 -32.08 1.99
CA PRO A 80 2.25 -31.60 3.38
C PRO A 80 0.94 -31.84 4.15
N ASP A 81 1.02 -31.93 5.48
CA ASP A 81 -0.13 -32.28 6.33
C ASP A 81 -1.26 -31.23 6.26
N ASN A 82 -0.92 -29.96 6.14
CA ASN A 82 -1.91 -28.90 5.95
C ASN A 82 -2.65 -29.05 4.62
N VAL A 83 -1.97 -29.43 3.54
CA VAL A 83 -2.58 -29.71 2.23
C VAL A 83 -3.51 -30.91 2.34
N LYS A 84 -3.08 -32.01 2.96
CA LYS A 84 -3.93 -33.20 3.18
C LYS A 84 -5.18 -32.86 3.99
N ARG A 85 -5.06 -32.00 5.00
CA ARG A 85 -6.23 -31.53 5.78
C ARG A 85 -7.18 -30.77 4.90
N VAL A 86 -6.67 -29.83 4.07
CA VAL A 86 -7.49 -29.07 3.13
C VAL A 86 -8.18 -30.01 2.15
N GLU A 87 -7.51 -31.01 1.58
CA GLU A 87 -8.10 -32.03 0.68
C GLU A 87 -9.20 -32.85 1.36
N GLY A 88 -9.07 -33.09 2.67
CA GLY A 88 -10.12 -33.75 3.46
C GLY A 88 -11.37 -32.90 3.69
N ILE A 89 -11.24 -31.58 3.63
CA ILE A 89 -12.31 -30.59 3.87
C ILE A 89 -12.94 -30.09 2.56
N VAL A 90 -12.11 -29.75 1.58
CA VAL A 90 -12.50 -29.23 0.26
C VAL A 90 -11.86 -30.12 -0.82
N LYS A 91 -12.64 -30.99 -1.41
CA LYS A 91 -12.21 -31.86 -2.51
C LYS A 91 -12.25 -31.09 -3.84
N ALA A 92 -11.67 -31.66 -4.89
CA ALA A 92 -11.76 -31.08 -6.23
C ALA A 92 -13.21 -30.84 -6.68
N SER A 93 -14.14 -31.76 -6.36
CA SER A 93 -15.57 -31.58 -6.65
C SER A 93 -16.20 -30.43 -5.87
N ASP A 94 -15.74 -30.18 -4.62
CA ASP A 94 -16.20 -29.05 -3.82
C ASP A 94 -15.66 -27.73 -4.41
N TRP A 95 -14.43 -27.72 -4.92
CA TRP A 95 -13.85 -26.56 -5.61
C TRP A 95 -14.66 -26.17 -6.84
N GLU A 96 -15.03 -27.15 -7.67
CA GLU A 96 -15.91 -26.94 -8.83
C GLU A 96 -17.30 -26.41 -8.42
N TYR A 97 -17.85 -26.92 -7.33
CA TYR A 97 -19.15 -26.48 -6.82
C TYR A 97 -19.08 -25.07 -6.24
N LEU A 98 -18.05 -24.77 -5.44
CA LEU A 98 -17.91 -23.49 -4.73
C LEU A 98 -17.60 -22.33 -5.69
N PHE A 99 -16.84 -22.58 -6.75
CA PHE A 99 -16.33 -21.57 -7.66
C PHE A 99 -16.63 -21.88 -9.13
N PRO A 100 -17.91 -22.08 -9.52
CA PRO A 100 -18.29 -22.51 -10.87
C PRO A 100 -17.97 -21.49 -11.96
N MET A 101 -17.79 -20.22 -11.58
CA MET A 101 -17.54 -19.10 -12.50
C MET A 101 -16.09 -18.61 -12.47
N ARG A 102 -15.21 -19.31 -11.74
CA ARG A 102 -13.81 -18.90 -11.60
C ARG A 102 -13.08 -18.81 -12.93
N ALA A 103 -12.14 -17.91 -13.05
CA ALA A 103 -11.22 -17.87 -14.17
C ALA A 103 -10.40 -19.17 -14.23
N GLN A 104 -10.03 -19.58 -15.44
CA GLN A 104 -9.40 -20.88 -15.72
C GLN A 104 -8.09 -21.11 -14.95
N SER A 105 -7.31 -20.05 -14.70
CA SER A 105 -6.06 -20.11 -13.93
C SER A 105 -6.24 -20.39 -12.44
N TYR A 106 -7.44 -20.26 -11.86
CA TYR A 106 -7.74 -20.64 -10.48
C TYR A 106 -8.07 -22.13 -10.37
N THR A 107 -7.10 -22.98 -10.71
CA THR A 107 -7.27 -24.44 -10.63
C THR A 107 -7.23 -24.95 -9.19
N TYR A 108 -7.82 -26.13 -8.95
CA TYR A 108 -7.71 -26.81 -7.66
C TYR A 108 -6.25 -27.16 -7.32
N SER A 109 -5.44 -27.55 -8.31
CA SER A 109 -4.00 -27.79 -8.13
C SER A 109 -3.27 -26.52 -7.67
N ASN A 110 -3.52 -25.37 -8.31
CA ASN A 110 -2.96 -24.09 -7.87
C ASN A 110 -3.39 -23.72 -6.45
N PHE A 111 -4.64 -24.03 -6.06
CA PHE A 111 -5.11 -23.84 -4.69
C PHE A 111 -4.30 -24.67 -3.68
N LEU A 112 -4.10 -25.95 -3.95
CA LEU A 112 -3.32 -26.81 -3.08
C LEU A 112 -1.84 -26.40 -3.00
N LYS A 113 -1.23 -25.99 -4.11
CA LYS A 113 0.13 -25.41 -4.13
C LYS A 113 0.21 -24.15 -3.27
N ALA A 114 -0.74 -23.25 -3.41
CA ALA A 114 -0.81 -22.04 -2.61
C ALA A 114 -0.98 -22.33 -1.12
N VAL A 115 -1.84 -23.30 -0.75
CA VAL A 115 -1.97 -23.78 0.65
C VAL A 115 -0.66 -24.35 1.16
N GLY A 116 0.00 -25.21 0.39
CA GLY A 116 1.25 -25.84 0.79
C GLY A 116 2.40 -24.85 0.95
N LYS A 117 2.40 -23.75 0.20
CA LYS A 117 3.39 -22.68 0.37
C LYS A 117 3.38 -22.09 1.77
N PHE A 118 2.22 -22.05 2.45
CA PHE A 118 2.04 -21.48 3.78
C PHE A 118 1.64 -22.56 4.81
N PRO A 119 2.61 -23.26 5.42
CA PRO A 119 2.32 -24.35 6.36
C PRO A 119 1.49 -23.96 7.59
N ALA A 120 1.41 -22.67 7.92
CA ALA A 120 0.60 -22.16 9.02
C ALA A 120 -0.91 -22.18 8.72
N LEU A 121 -1.31 -22.07 7.43
CA LEU A 121 -2.71 -22.22 7.04
C LEU A 121 -3.13 -23.68 7.20
N CYS A 122 -4.19 -23.92 7.94
CA CYS A 122 -4.69 -25.28 8.22
C CYS A 122 -3.66 -26.19 8.91
N LYS A 123 -2.77 -25.62 9.75
CA LYS A 123 -1.73 -26.40 10.47
C LYS A 123 -2.32 -27.38 11.48
N THR A 124 -1.51 -28.33 11.90
CA THR A 124 -1.82 -29.20 13.03
C THR A 124 -1.49 -28.49 14.34
N TYR A 125 -2.45 -28.43 15.25
CA TYR A 125 -2.29 -27.91 16.61
C TYR A 125 -2.07 -29.09 17.57
N ASN A 126 -0.99 -29.03 18.36
CA ASN A 126 -0.62 -30.07 19.33
C ASN A 126 -0.95 -29.67 20.78
N ASP A 127 -1.74 -28.60 20.95
CA ASP A 127 -2.10 -28.00 22.23
C ASP A 127 -3.54 -28.28 22.66
N GLY A 128 -4.21 -29.22 21.97
CA GLY A 128 -5.59 -29.62 22.24
C GLY A 128 -6.64 -28.85 21.46
N ARG A 129 -6.26 -27.84 20.66
CA ARG A 129 -7.20 -27.18 19.74
C ARG A 129 -7.60 -28.11 18.59
N ASP A 130 -8.85 -28.00 18.14
CA ASP A 130 -9.36 -28.76 17.00
C ASP A 130 -8.83 -28.17 15.69
N SER A 131 -7.82 -28.82 15.12
CA SER A 131 -7.16 -28.38 13.88
C SER A 131 -8.11 -28.38 12.67
N ASP A 132 -9.06 -29.31 12.61
CA ASP A 132 -10.01 -29.38 11.51
C ASP A 132 -11.08 -28.29 11.62
N ALA A 133 -11.56 -28.00 12.83
CA ALA A 133 -12.51 -26.91 13.04
C ALA A 133 -11.89 -25.53 12.72
N ILE A 134 -10.62 -25.31 13.14
CA ILE A 134 -9.89 -24.08 12.83
C ILE A 134 -9.69 -23.96 11.32
N CYS A 135 -9.20 -25.01 10.66
CA CYS A 135 -8.99 -25.03 9.21
C CYS A 135 -10.28 -24.71 8.44
N ARG A 136 -11.43 -25.29 8.83
CA ARG A 136 -12.73 -24.98 8.20
C ARG A 136 -13.07 -23.50 8.35
N LYS A 137 -12.82 -22.90 9.51
CA LYS A 137 -13.06 -21.47 9.76
C LYS A 137 -12.11 -20.58 8.94
N GLU A 138 -10.83 -20.94 8.85
CA GLU A 138 -9.86 -20.25 8.00
C GLU A 138 -10.31 -20.26 6.53
N LEU A 139 -10.71 -21.41 6.00
CA LEU A 139 -11.19 -21.54 4.63
C LEU A 139 -12.48 -20.76 4.39
N ALA A 140 -13.47 -20.84 5.30
CA ALA A 140 -14.72 -20.11 5.17
C ALA A 140 -14.49 -18.59 5.14
N THR A 141 -13.61 -18.09 6.02
CA THR A 141 -13.23 -16.68 6.08
C THR A 141 -12.52 -16.24 4.79
N MET A 142 -11.53 -17.02 4.35
CA MET A 142 -10.76 -16.70 3.14
C MET A 142 -11.64 -16.70 1.89
N PHE A 143 -12.53 -17.68 1.73
CA PHE A 143 -13.43 -17.76 0.58
C PHE A 143 -14.46 -16.61 0.55
N ALA A 144 -14.91 -16.15 1.72
CA ALA A 144 -15.78 -14.99 1.80
C ALA A 144 -15.07 -13.70 1.31
N HIS A 145 -13.80 -13.55 1.67
CA HIS A 145 -13.00 -12.43 1.16
C HIS A 145 -12.72 -12.58 -0.35
N PHE A 146 -12.45 -13.78 -0.86
CA PHE A 146 -12.32 -14.00 -2.31
C PHE A 146 -13.59 -13.60 -3.06
N ALA A 147 -14.76 -13.93 -2.51
CA ALA A 147 -16.03 -13.60 -3.15
C ALA A 147 -16.26 -12.09 -3.24
N GLN A 148 -15.83 -11.33 -2.24
CA GLN A 148 -15.94 -9.87 -2.28
C GLN A 148 -14.87 -9.22 -3.19
N GLU A 149 -13.63 -9.71 -3.18
CA GLU A 149 -12.52 -9.09 -3.92
C GLU A 149 -12.59 -9.37 -5.44
N THR A 150 -13.04 -10.56 -5.83
CA THR A 150 -12.93 -11.07 -7.21
C THR A 150 -14.23 -11.62 -7.78
N GLY A 151 -15.34 -11.44 -7.07
CA GLY A 151 -16.64 -12.00 -7.46
C GLY A 151 -17.33 -11.21 -8.58
N GLY A 152 -18.28 -11.86 -9.24
CA GLY A 152 -19.12 -11.23 -10.25
C GLY A 152 -20.18 -10.28 -9.68
N HIS A 153 -20.61 -10.49 -8.43
CA HIS A 153 -21.67 -9.73 -7.75
C HIS A 153 -22.95 -9.54 -8.56
N GLU A 154 -23.33 -10.54 -9.34
CA GLU A 154 -24.42 -10.50 -10.30
C GLU A 154 -25.65 -11.22 -9.74
N SER A 155 -26.55 -10.51 -9.07
CA SER A 155 -27.75 -11.08 -8.43
C SER A 155 -28.77 -11.72 -9.41
N TRP A 156 -28.66 -11.43 -10.68
CA TRP A 156 -29.52 -11.96 -11.74
C TRP A 156 -29.07 -13.33 -12.27
N ARG A 157 -27.88 -13.81 -11.92
CA ARG A 157 -27.37 -15.11 -12.35
C ARG A 157 -27.99 -16.27 -11.58
N PRO A 158 -28.04 -17.46 -12.19
CA PRO A 158 -28.47 -18.70 -11.50
C PRO A 158 -27.56 -19.07 -10.33
N GLU A 159 -26.25 -18.80 -10.45
CA GLU A 159 -25.26 -19.02 -9.40
C GLU A 159 -25.42 -17.96 -8.31
N ALA A 160 -25.62 -18.41 -7.07
CA ALA A 160 -25.70 -17.50 -5.94
C ALA A 160 -24.39 -16.65 -5.84
N GLU A 161 -24.51 -15.36 -5.47
CA GLU A 161 -23.39 -14.41 -5.45
C GLU A 161 -22.16 -14.90 -4.68
N TRP A 162 -22.33 -15.61 -3.56
CA TRP A 162 -21.21 -16.18 -2.80
C TRP A 162 -20.43 -17.28 -3.56
N ARG A 163 -21.02 -17.86 -4.60
CA ARG A 163 -20.38 -18.85 -5.51
C ARG A 163 -19.81 -18.20 -6.77
N GLN A 164 -19.93 -16.91 -6.92
CA GLN A 164 -19.37 -16.16 -8.05
C GLN A 164 -17.95 -15.62 -7.76
N ALA A 165 -17.24 -16.19 -6.80
CA ALA A 165 -15.88 -15.80 -6.47
C ALA A 165 -14.86 -16.22 -7.56
N LEU A 166 -13.69 -15.59 -7.55
CA LEU A 166 -12.55 -15.93 -8.42
C LEU A 166 -12.82 -15.70 -9.93
N VAL A 167 -13.77 -14.83 -10.29
CA VAL A 167 -14.06 -14.50 -11.68
C VAL A 167 -12.92 -13.69 -12.30
N HIS A 168 -12.37 -12.75 -11.54
CA HIS A 168 -11.35 -11.83 -12.01
C HIS A 168 -9.97 -12.21 -11.47
N VAL A 169 -9.08 -12.70 -12.33
CA VAL A 169 -7.67 -12.94 -11.99
C VAL A 169 -6.83 -11.70 -12.23
N ARG A 170 -7.27 -10.83 -13.14
CA ARG A 170 -6.72 -9.49 -13.42
C ARG A 170 -7.80 -8.46 -13.19
N GLU A 171 -7.41 -7.31 -12.74
CA GLU A 171 -8.31 -6.16 -12.55
C GLU A 171 -9.02 -5.81 -13.86
N MET A 172 -10.32 -5.49 -13.75
CA MET A 172 -11.14 -5.15 -14.93
C MET A 172 -10.58 -3.92 -15.64
N GLY A 173 -10.50 -4.01 -16.96
CA GLY A 173 -9.98 -2.93 -17.80
C GLY A 173 -8.45 -2.96 -17.99
N TRP A 174 -7.74 -3.91 -17.36
CA TRP A 174 -6.30 -4.07 -17.51
C TRP A 174 -5.94 -5.36 -18.23
N THR A 175 -4.94 -5.26 -19.11
CA THR A 175 -4.35 -6.41 -19.84
C THR A 175 -2.84 -6.45 -19.62
N GLU A 176 -2.24 -7.64 -19.76
CA GLU A 176 -0.77 -7.74 -19.63
C GLU A 176 -0.08 -6.96 -20.76
N GLY A 177 1.03 -6.33 -20.41
CA GLY A 177 1.77 -5.43 -21.30
C GLY A 177 1.20 -4.01 -21.42
N GLN A 178 0.01 -3.74 -20.90
CA GLN A 178 -0.54 -2.39 -20.85
C GLN A 178 0.28 -1.51 -19.92
N LYS A 179 0.77 -0.38 -20.44
CA LYS A 179 1.62 0.59 -19.72
C LYS A 179 0.80 1.49 -18.80
N GLY A 180 1.44 2.09 -17.79
CA GLY A 180 0.85 3.13 -16.94
C GLY A 180 -0.03 2.63 -15.79
N GLY A 181 -0.14 1.31 -15.57
CA GLY A 181 -0.98 0.76 -14.51
C GLY A 181 -0.30 0.72 -13.15
N TYR A 182 -0.78 1.51 -12.17
CA TYR A 182 -0.35 1.46 -10.76
C TYR A 182 1.17 1.58 -10.59
N ASN A 183 1.81 2.45 -11.37
CA ASN A 183 3.26 2.67 -11.36
C ASN A 183 3.67 4.12 -11.04
N GLY A 184 2.75 4.95 -10.58
CA GLY A 184 3.08 6.28 -10.02
C GLY A 184 4.04 6.19 -8.85
N GLU A 185 3.94 5.14 -8.04
CA GLU A 185 4.79 4.83 -6.91
C GLU A 185 6.17 4.28 -7.31
N CYS A 186 6.41 4.11 -8.61
CA CYS A 186 7.72 3.72 -9.15
C CYS A 186 8.71 4.89 -9.23
N ASN A 187 8.24 6.12 -9.04
CA ASN A 187 9.11 7.30 -9.04
C ASN A 187 10.25 7.13 -8.02
N PRO A 188 11.54 7.19 -8.44
CA PRO A 188 12.68 7.01 -7.55
C PRO A 188 12.86 8.14 -6.52
N ASP A 189 12.13 9.25 -6.66
CA ASP A 189 12.19 10.37 -5.71
C ASP A 189 11.28 10.19 -4.50
N ILE A 190 10.37 9.20 -4.52
CA ILE A 190 9.48 8.88 -3.39
C ILE A 190 9.89 7.57 -2.72
N TRP A 191 9.50 7.42 -1.45
CA TRP A 191 9.96 6.28 -0.64
C TRP A 191 9.55 4.91 -1.20
N GLN A 192 8.38 4.79 -1.83
CA GLN A 192 7.92 3.53 -2.43
C GLN A 192 8.82 3.09 -3.59
N GLY A 193 9.19 4.04 -4.47
CA GLY A 193 10.08 3.76 -5.58
C GLY A 193 11.53 3.52 -5.15
N GLN A 194 11.96 4.14 -4.05
CA GLN A 194 13.29 3.92 -3.47
C GLN A 194 13.38 2.56 -2.77
N THR A 195 12.35 2.20 -2.01
CA THR A 195 12.30 0.95 -1.23
C THR A 195 12.02 -0.25 -2.13
N TRP A 196 11.10 -0.12 -3.08
CA TRP A 196 10.64 -1.16 -3.98
C TRP A 196 10.81 -0.72 -5.44
N PRO A 197 12.06 -0.62 -5.94
CA PRO A 197 12.35 -0.13 -7.30
C PRO A 197 11.66 -0.99 -8.35
N CYS A 198 10.84 -0.37 -9.17
CA CYS A 198 10.05 -1.05 -10.19
C CYS A 198 10.89 -1.69 -11.29
N GLY A 199 10.40 -2.79 -11.84
CA GLY A 199 10.91 -3.39 -13.06
C GLY A 199 10.65 -2.51 -14.28
N LYS A 200 11.42 -2.77 -15.34
CA LYS A 200 11.25 -2.10 -16.61
C LYS A 200 11.02 -3.12 -17.71
N ASP A 201 10.18 -2.77 -18.65
CA ASP A 201 9.98 -3.55 -19.86
C ASP A 201 11.16 -3.37 -20.85
N LYS A 202 11.06 -4.02 -22.03
CA LYS A 202 12.07 -3.93 -23.09
C LYS A 202 12.30 -2.52 -23.65
N ASP A 203 11.31 -1.63 -23.48
CA ASP A 203 11.34 -0.26 -23.98
C ASP A 203 11.90 0.72 -22.92
N GLY A 204 12.14 0.23 -21.69
CA GLY A 204 12.67 1.00 -20.58
C GLY A 204 11.61 1.64 -19.68
N ASP A 205 10.32 1.41 -19.98
CA ASP A 205 9.20 1.89 -19.18
C ASP A 205 8.97 1.01 -17.95
N PHE A 206 8.37 1.58 -16.91
CA PHE A 206 7.97 0.80 -15.76
C PHE A 206 6.86 -0.17 -16.13
N VAL A 207 7.00 -1.43 -15.70
CA VAL A 207 5.93 -2.42 -15.81
C VAL A 207 4.72 -2.01 -14.94
N SER A 208 3.55 -2.55 -15.27
CA SER A 208 2.30 -2.20 -14.59
C SER A 208 2.01 -3.14 -13.43
N TYR A 209 1.66 -2.56 -12.26
CA TYR A 209 1.34 -3.27 -11.01
C TYR A 209 -0.15 -3.19 -10.68
N PHE A 210 -1.01 -3.31 -11.70
CA PHE A 210 -2.47 -3.41 -11.48
C PHE A 210 -2.85 -4.69 -10.73
N GLY A 211 -4.07 -4.77 -10.25
CA GLY A 211 -4.56 -5.86 -9.41
C GLY A 211 -4.50 -7.23 -10.09
N ARG A 212 -3.82 -8.20 -9.45
CA ARG A 212 -3.73 -9.60 -9.91
C ARG A 212 -3.98 -10.58 -8.77
N GLY A 213 -4.53 -11.74 -9.12
CA GLY A 213 -4.80 -12.83 -8.19
C GLY A 213 -6.01 -12.61 -7.29
N ALA A 214 -6.26 -13.56 -6.39
CA ALA A 214 -7.46 -13.61 -5.55
C ALA A 214 -7.56 -12.48 -4.51
N LYS A 215 -6.47 -11.73 -4.26
CA LYS A 215 -6.43 -10.53 -3.41
C LYS A 215 -6.45 -9.24 -4.23
N GLN A 216 -6.35 -9.30 -5.56
CA GLN A 216 -6.13 -8.12 -6.40
C GLN A 216 -4.90 -7.34 -5.95
N LEU A 217 -3.75 -8.07 -5.82
CA LEU A 217 -2.46 -7.51 -5.41
C LEU A 217 -2.06 -6.39 -6.35
N SER A 218 -1.92 -5.16 -5.84
CA SER A 218 -1.62 -3.95 -6.61
C SER A 218 -0.44 -3.20 -6.00
N TYR A 219 0.21 -2.35 -6.79
CA TYR A 219 1.36 -1.50 -6.44
C TYR A 219 2.67 -2.24 -6.14
N ASN A 220 3.79 -1.63 -6.52
CA ASN A 220 5.14 -2.14 -6.30
C ASN A 220 5.44 -2.47 -4.82
N TYR A 221 4.97 -1.64 -3.89
CA TYR A 221 5.20 -1.83 -2.45
C TYR A 221 4.42 -3.02 -1.83
N ASN A 222 3.51 -3.65 -2.57
CA ASN A 222 2.89 -4.93 -2.22
C ASN A 222 3.50 -6.10 -3.00
N TYR A 223 3.86 -5.89 -4.29
CA TYR A 223 4.53 -6.91 -5.09
C TYR A 223 5.93 -7.21 -4.56
N GLY A 224 6.68 -6.20 -4.10
CA GLY A 224 8.02 -6.38 -3.56
C GLY A 224 8.07 -7.31 -2.33
N PRO A 225 7.34 -7.02 -1.24
CA PRO A 225 7.29 -7.89 -0.07
C PRO A 225 6.76 -9.30 -0.38
N PHE A 226 5.77 -9.43 -1.26
CA PHE A 226 5.27 -10.74 -1.69
C PHE A 226 6.35 -11.50 -2.47
N SER A 227 7.08 -10.84 -3.37
CA SER A 227 8.21 -11.43 -4.09
C SER A 227 9.30 -11.92 -3.14
N GLU A 228 9.67 -11.08 -2.16
CA GLU A 228 10.65 -11.44 -1.13
C GLU A 228 10.24 -12.70 -0.36
N ALA A 229 8.99 -12.77 0.08
CA ALA A 229 8.47 -13.91 0.81
C ALA A 229 8.39 -15.20 -0.03
N MET A 230 8.16 -15.08 -1.35
CA MET A 230 8.04 -16.23 -2.26
C MET A 230 9.39 -16.71 -2.80
N PHE A 231 10.33 -15.80 -3.04
CA PHE A 231 11.56 -16.08 -3.81
C PHE A 231 12.85 -15.67 -3.11
N GLY A 232 12.79 -15.06 -1.92
CA GLY A 232 13.97 -14.49 -1.25
C GLY A 232 14.53 -13.24 -1.92
N THR A 233 13.85 -12.71 -2.94
CA THR A 233 14.23 -11.49 -3.66
C THR A 233 13.00 -10.69 -4.08
N VAL A 234 13.08 -9.38 -3.97
CA VAL A 234 12.02 -8.47 -4.44
C VAL A 234 11.91 -8.46 -5.96
N ARG A 235 12.99 -8.81 -6.67
CA ARG A 235 13.12 -8.62 -8.12
C ARG A 235 12.18 -9.50 -8.93
N THR A 236 11.93 -10.75 -8.52
CA THR A 236 11.16 -11.70 -9.33
C THR A 236 9.80 -11.13 -9.76
N LEU A 237 9.00 -10.61 -8.82
CA LEU A 237 7.68 -10.06 -9.14
C LEU A 237 7.69 -8.56 -9.44
N LEU A 238 8.75 -7.83 -9.05
CA LEU A 238 8.91 -6.46 -9.53
C LEU A 238 9.32 -6.42 -11.00
N ASP A 239 10.03 -7.44 -11.50
CA ASP A 239 10.40 -7.53 -12.93
C ASP A 239 9.34 -8.25 -13.77
N LYS A 240 8.59 -9.20 -13.17
CA LYS A 240 7.59 -10.05 -13.87
C LYS A 240 6.30 -10.15 -13.06
N PRO A 241 5.53 -9.05 -12.94
CA PRO A 241 4.31 -9.02 -12.15
C PRO A 241 3.21 -9.96 -12.70
N GLU A 242 3.23 -10.29 -13.99
CA GLU A 242 2.30 -11.22 -14.66
C GLU A 242 2.30 -12.61 -14.04
N LEU A 243 3.41 -13.08 -13.46
CA LEU A 243 3.50 -14.38 -12.79
C LEU A 243 2.46 -14.55 -11.67
N VAL A 244 2.01 -13.45 -11.06
CA VAL A 244 0.96 -13.49 -10.03
C VAL A 244 -0.36 -13.99 -10.61
N ALA A 245 -0.71 -13.62 -11.84
CA ALA A 245 -1.97 -14.03 -12.45
C ALA A 245 -1.91 -15.45 -13.03
N ASP A 246 -0.78 -15.85 -13.62
CA ASP A 246 -0.68 -17.01 -14.51
C ASP A 246 -0.18 -18.29 -13.81
N THR A 247 0.16 -18.21 -12.52
CA THR A 247 0.68 -19.34 -11.75
C THR A 247 -0.12 -19.53 -10.45
N TRP A 248 0.25 -20.52 -9.62
CA TRP A 248 -0.32 -20.72 -8.28
C TRP A 248 -0.16 -19.50 -7.36
N LEU A 249 0.69 -18.53 -7.75
CA LEU A 249 0.82 -17.26 -7.04
C LEU A 249 -0.49 -16.45 -7.03
N ASN A 250 -1.42 -16.72 -7.96
CA ASN A 250 -2.72 -16.05 -8.01
C ASN A 250 -3.55 -16.28 -6.73
N LEU A 251 -3.45 -17.46 -6.11
CA LEU A 251 -4.07 -17.77 -4.82
C LEU A 251 -3.11 -17.55 -3.65
N ALA A 252 -1.81 -17.79 -3.85
CA ALA A 252 -0.79 -17.56 -2.83
C ALA A 252 -0.71 -16.09 -2.39
N SER A 253 -0.95 -15.13 -3.28
CA SER A 253 -1.00 -13.70 -2.94
C SER A 253 -2.07 -13.38 -1.88
N ALA A 254 -3.22 -14.03 -1.96
CA ALA A 254 -4.28 -13.86 -0.98
C ALA A 254 -3.94 -14.56 0.35
N ILE A 255 -3.35 -15.76 0.31
CA ILE A 255 -2.92 -16.48 1.53
C ILE A 255 -1.79 -15.70 2.22
N PHE A 256 -0.88 -15.08 1.45
CA PHE A 256 0.13 -14.18 2.00
C PHE A 256 -0.50 -13.06 2.83
N PHE A 257 -1.48 -12.34 2.28
CA PHE A 257 -2.21 -11.30 3.01
C PHE A 257 -2.96 -11.85 4.24
N PHE A 258 -3.37 -13.10 4.20
CA PHE A 258 -4.05 -13.77 5.30
C PHE A 258 -3.10 -14.16 6.44
N ALA A 259 -1.89 -14.57 6.09
CA ALA A 259 -0.87 -15.08 7.01
C ALA A 259 0.06 -13.98 7.57
N TYR A 260 0.42 -13.00 6.74
CA TYR A 260 1.35 -11.94 7.11
C TYR A 260 0.67 -10.83 7.92
N PRO A 261 1.23 -10.44 9.05
CA PRO A 261 0.77 -9.26 9.76
C PRO A 261 1.13 -8.00 8.98
N GLN A 262 0.26 -7.02 9.04
CA GLN A 262 0.50 -5.68 8.51
C GLN A 262 0.49 -4.70 9.69
N PRO A 263 1.60 -4.54 10.41
CA PRO A 263 1.60 -3.73 11.60
C PRO A 263 0.94 -2.35 11.38
N PRO A 264 0.13 -1.90 12.36
CA PRO A 264 -0.14 -2.48 13.68
C PRO A 264 -1.18 -3.62 13.73
N LYS A 265 -1.63 -4.15 12.58
CA LYS A 265 -2.64 -5.21 12.47
C LYS A 265 -2.03 -6.58 12.72
N PRO A 266 -2.68 -7.49 13.48
CA PRO A 266 -2.33 -8.90 13.51
C PRO A 266 -2.62 -9.57 12.17
N SER A 267 -2.13 -10.81 11.96
CA SER A 267 -2.58 -11.59 10.79
C SER A 267 -4.00 -12.12 11.00
N MET A 268 -4.72 -12.38 9.90
CA MET A 268 -6.04 -12.99 9.97
C MET A 268 -5.98 -14.42 10.54
N LEU A 269 -4.91 -15.18 10.29
CA LEU A 269 -4.71 -16.50 10.90
C LEU A 269 -4.68 -16.40 12.43
N GLN A 270 -3.94 -15.44 12.99
CA GLN A 270 -3.85 -15.25 14.44
C GLN A 270 -5.20 -14.84 15.06
N VAL A 271 -6.04 -14.14 14.32
CA VAL A 271 -7.41 -13.82 14.75
C VAL A 271 -8.26 -15.08 14.83
N ILE A 272 -8.20 -15.92 13.80
CA ILE A 272 -9.10 -17.09 13.66
C ILE A 272 -8.69 -18.22 14.58
N ASP A 273 -7.38 -18.48 14.73
CA ASP A 273 -6.87 -19.54 15.61
C ASP A 273 -6.84 -19.15 17.09
N GLY A 274 -7.21 -17.89 17.40
CA GLY A 274 -7.25 -17.37 18.76
C GLY A 274 -5.88 -17.03 19.36
N THR A 275 -4.82 -17.00 18.57
CA THR A 275 -3.48 -16.59 19.02
C THR A 275 -3.45 -15.08 19.30
N TRP A 276 -4.12 -14.27 18.49
CA TRP A 276 -4.32 -12.87 18.80
C TRP A 276 -5.39 -12.70 19.87
N GLN A 277 -5.01 -12.05 20.97
CA GLN A 277 -5.91 -11.71 22.07
C GLN A 277 -5.94 -10.19 22.22
N PRO A 278 -7.10 -9.55 22.00
CA PRO A 278 -7.23 -8.10 22.11
C PRO A 278 -6.96 -7.62 23.53
N ASN A 279 -6.14 -6.59 23.67
CA ASN A 279 -5.95 -5.90 24.93
C ASN A 279 -7.12 -4.92 25.21
N ASP A 280 -7.05 -4.17 26.32
CA ASP A 280 -8.13 -3.23 26.68
C ASP A 280 -8.23 -2.06 25.68
N HIS A 281 -7.12 -1.66 25.05
CA HIS A 281 -7.10 -0.65 24.00
C HIS A 281 -7.82 -1.14 22.75
N ASP A 282 -7.52 -2.36 22.28
CA ASP A 282 -8.22 -2.99 21.16
C ASP A 282 -9.72 -3.07 21.40
N LYS A 283 -10.14 -3.56 22.60
CA LYS A 283 -11.56 -3.68 22.98
C LYS A 283 -12.27 -2.33 23.02
N ALA A 284 -11.60 -1.30 23.54
CA ALA A 284 -12.14 0.08 23.57
C ALA A 284 -12.32 0.65 22.15
N ASN A 285 -11.56 0.16 21.18
CA ASN A 285 -11.68 0.49 19.77
C ASN A 285 -12.62 -0.43 19.00
N GLY A 286 -13.35 -1.34 19.68
CA GLY A 286 -14.28 -2.29 19.06
C GLY A 286 -13.59 -3.46 18.36
N LEU A 287 -12.26 -3.59 18.46
CA LEU A 287 -11.48 -4.65 17.85
C LEU A 287 -11.53 -5.90 18.71
N VAL A 288 -12.38 -6.84 18.33
CA VAL A 288 -12.64 -8.09 19.05
C VAL A 288 -12.61 -9.27 18.08
N PRO A 289 -12.28 -10.51 18.57
CA PRO A 289 -12.27 -11.69 17.72
C PRO A 289 -13.60 -11.94 17.03
N GLY A 290 -13.56 -12.32 15.76
CA GLY A 290 -14.73 -12.61 14.93
C GLY A 290 -14.43 -12.32 13.45
N PHE A 291 -15.39 -12.59 12.59
CA PHE A 291 -15.25 -12.33 11.17
C PHE A 291 -15.06 -10.83 10.86
N GLY A 292 -15.75 -9.94 11.59
CA GLY A 292 -15.70 -8.49 11.35
C GLY A 292 -14.29 -7.90 11.46
N VAL A 293 -13.47 -8.38 12.41
CA VAL A 293 -12.10 -7.89 12.55
C VAL A 293 -11.19 -8.35 11.39
N THR A 294 -11.51 -9.45 10.70
CA THR A 294 -10.77 -9.84 9.47
C THR A 294 -11.11 -8.91 8.31
N THR A 295 -12.34 -8.37 8.25
CA THR A 295 -12.68 -7.27 7.31
C THR A 295 -11.91 -5.99 7.66
N GLN A 296 -11.77 -5.66 8.96
CA GLN A 296 -10.94 -4.52 9.39
C GLN A 296 -9.46 -4.70 9.01
N ILE A 297 -8.95 -5.92 9.02
CA ILE A 297 -7.57 -6.21 8.59
C ILE A 297 -7.42 -6.02 7.08
N ILE A 298 -8.32 -6.61 6.27
CA ILE A 298 -8.15 -6.66 4.81
C ILE A 298 -8.43 -5.32 4.12
N ASN A 299 -9.47 -4.58 4.54
CA ASN A 299 -9.87 -3.33 3.88
C ASN A 299 -10.54 -2.32 4.84
N GLY A 300 -10.14 -2.33 6.12
CA GLY A 300 -10.77 -1.55 7.17
C GLY A 300 -10.78 -0.04 6.94
N GLY A 301 -9.76 0.49 6.24
CA GLY A 301 -9.69 1.93 5.93
C GLY A 301 -10.84 2.43 5.06
N VAL A 302 -11.46 1.53 4.29
CA VAL A 302 -12.57 1.83 3.38
C VAL A 302 -13.91 1.29 3.89
N GLU A 303 -13.90 0.07 4.46
CA GLU A 303 -15.14 -0.66 4.75
C GLU A 303 -15.62 -0.55 6.20
N CYS A 304 -14.76 -0.15 7.14
CA CYS A 304 -15.03 -0.21 8.57
C CYS A 304 -15.04 1.17 9.25
N GLY A 305 -15.52 1.22 10.51
CA GLY A 305 -15.47 2.42 11.35
C GLY A 305 -16.60 3.42 11.17
N GLY A 306 -17.48 3.20 10.21
CA GLY A 306 -18.70 3.98 10.04
C GLY A 306 -19.78 3.62 11.08
N PRO A 307 -20.85 4.42 11.21
CA PRO A 307 -21.94 4.13 12.15
C PRO A 307 -22.76 2.89 11.79
N THR A 308 -22.70 2.45 10.53
CA THR A 308 -23.43 1.28 10.00
C THR A 308 -22.50 0.51 9.06
N GLU A 309 -22.81 -0.77 8.83
CA GLU A 309 -22.14 -1.54 7.81
C GLU A 309 -22.37 -0.94 6.41
N ILE A 310 -21.36 -0.96 5.57
CA ILE A 310 -21.48 -0.62 4.16
C ILE A 310 -21.74 -1.87 3.32
N ALA A 311 -22.21 -1.70 2.11
CA ALA A 311 -22.63 -2.81 1.23
C ALA A 311 -21.53 -3.88 1.04
N GLN A 312 -20.26 -3.48 0.91
CA GLN A 312 -19.14 -4.42 0.77
C GLN A 312 -18.96 -5.28 2.02
N SER A 313 -19.01 -4.68 3.21
CA SER A 313 -18.95 -5.40 4.49
C SER A 313 -20.16 -6.33 4.65
N GLU A 314 -21.36 -5.86 4.32
CA GLU A 314 -22.59 -6.70 4.34
C GLU A 314 -22.46 -7.91 3.39
N ASN A 315 -21.89 -7.72 2.20
CA ASN A 315 -21.63 -8.81 1.27
C ASN A 315 -20.67 -9.84 1.87
N ARG A 316 -19.54 -9.39 2.48
CA ARG A 316 -18.58 -10.28 3.14
C ARG A 316 -19.25 -11.11 4.22
N ILE A 317 -20.11 -10.50 5.05
CA ILE A 317 -20.87 -11.19 6.11
C ILE A 317 -21.82 -12.24 5.51
N LYS A 318 -22.54 -11.87 4.45
CA LYS A 318 -23.46 -12.76 3.74
C LYS A 318 -22.71 -13.97 3.17
N TYR A 319 -21.58 -13.72 2.49
CA TYR A 319 -20.76 -14.78 1.90
C TYR A 319 -20.13 -15.68 2.96
N TYR A 320 -19.61 -15.10 4.05
CA TYR A 320 -19.06 -15.87 5.17
C TYR A 320 -20.09 -16.84 5.76
N LYS A 321 -21.31 -16.40 5.98
CA LYS A 321 -22.38 -17.27 6.51
C LYS A 321 -22.67 -18.47 5.59
N GLU A 322 -22.67 -18.27 4.28
CA GLU A 322 -22.91 -19.35 3.31
C GLU A 322 -21.70 -20.31 3.23
N PHE A 323 -20.46 -19.81 3.16
CA PHE A 323 -19.27 -20.67 3.21
C PHE A 323 -19.15 -21.39 4.56
N ALA A 324 -19.44 -20.74 5.68
CA ALA A 324 -19.44 -21.36 6.99
C ALA A 324 -20.46 -22.50 7.07
N LYS A 325 -21.67 -22.28 6.56
CA LYS A 325 -22.71 -23.33 6.47
C LYS A 325 -22.24 -24.52 5.62
N TYR A 326 -21.66 -24.25 4.44
CA TYR A 326 -21.17 -25.31 3.56
C TYR A 326 -20.04 -26.13 4.22
N LEU A 327 -19.07 -25.45 4.80
CA LEU A 327 -17.90 -26.04 5.45
C LEU A 327 -18.19 -26.53 6.89
N LYS A 328 -19.43 -26.43 7.36
CA LYS A 328 -19.88 -26.86 8.70
C LYS A 328 -19.14 -26.13 9.84
N VAL A 329 -18.88 -24.83 9.65
CA VAL A 329 -18.35 -23.94 10.68
C VAL A 329 -19.51 -23.39 11.51
N PRO A 330 -19.52 -23.58 12.83
CA PRO A 330 -20.51 -22.93 13.67
C PRO A 330 -20.27 -21.42 13.71
N VAL A 331 -21.33 -20.65 13.50
CA VAL A 331 -21.32 -19.18 13.65
C VAL A 331 -22.16 -18.84 14.88
N PRO A 332 -21.54 -18.61 16.05
CA PRO A 332 -22.25 -18.27 17.28
C PRO A 332 -23.05 -16.96 17.14
N ALA A 333 -24.21 -16.89 17.79
CA ALA A 333 -25.05 -15.69 17.71
C ALA A 333 -24.37 -14.40 18.25
N ASN A 334 -23.36 -14.55 19.10
CA ASN A 334 -22.57 -13.47 19.66
C ASN A 334 -21.26 -13.22 18.89
N GLU A 335 -20.99 -13.92 17.80
CA GLU A 335 -19.81 -13.60 16.97
C GLU A 335 -19.99 -12.23 16.31
N VAL A 336 -18.97 -11.38 16.43
CA VAL A 336 -18.96 -10.07 15.80
C VAL A 336 -18.62 -10.26 14.32
N LEU A 337 -19.62 -10.17 13.46
CA LEU A 337 -19.50 -10.40 12.02
C LEU A 337 -19.21 -9.13 11.23
N GLY A 338 -19.69 -7.99 11.70
CA GLY A 338 -19.49 -6.69 11.05
C GLY A 338 -18.31 -5.93 11.62
N CYS A 339 -17.93 -4.86 10.94
CA CYS A 339 -16.85 -3.98 11.36
C CYS A 339 -17.25 -2.50 11.45
N ALA A 340 -18.53 -2.18 11.36
CA ALA A 340 -19.04 -0.86 11.70
C ALA A 340 -18.62 -0.49 13.13
N ASN A 341 -18.29 0.75 13.37
CA ASN A 341 -17.78 1.28 14.64
C ASN A 341 -16.41 0.71 15.10
N MET A 342 -15.79 -0.22 14.38
CA MET A 342 -14.39 -0.63 14.65
C MET A 342 -13.44 0.48 14.23
N LYS A 343 -12.65 0.99 15.15
CA LYS A 343 -11.56 1.91 14.78
C LYS A 343 -10.42 1.17 14.08
N GLN A 344 -9.52 1.94 13.47
CA GLN A 344 -8.31 1.36 12.89
C GLN A 344 -7.41 0.77 13.99
N PHE A 345 -6.67 -0.28 13.66
CA PHE A 345 -5.57 -0.73 14.49
C PHE A 345 -4.51 0.37 14.63
N ASP A 346 -3.93 0.51 15.79
CA ASP A 346 -2.85 1.45 16.09
C ASP A 346 -1.76 0.84 16.99
N GLU A 347 -0.74 1.61 17.30
CA GLU A 347 0.41 1.13 18.09
C GLU A 347 0.06 0.72 19.53
N GLY A 348 -1.11 1.07 20.06
CA GLY A 348 -1.59 0.66 21.38
C GLY A 348 -2.18 -0.76 21.40
N GLY A 349 -2.45 -1.36 20.24
CA GLY A 349 -3.05 -2.67 20.11
C GLY A 349 -2.09 -3.83 20.44
N SER A 350 -2.66 -4.97 20.85
CA SER A 350 -1.89 -6.19 21.19
C SER A 350 -1.22 -6.85 19.98
N GLY A 351 -1.71 -6.56 18.76
CA GLY A 351 -1.13 -7.01 17.50
C GLY A 351 -0.04 -6.09 16.95
N ALA A 352 0.18 -4.93 17.57
CA ALA A 352 1.18 -3.97 17.13
C ALA A 352 2.59 -4.56 17.27
N LEU A 353 3.26 -4.72 16.15
CA LEU A 353 4.59 -5.30 16.07
C LEU A 353 5.48 -4.43 15.19
N LYS A 354 6.66 -4.10 15.67
CA LYS A 354 7.69 -3.46 14.87
C LYS A 354 8.48 -4.54 14.17
N ILE A 355 8.46 -4.54 12.83
CA ILE A 355 9.00 -5.64 12.02
C ILE A 355 9.99 -5.19 10.94
N TYR A 356 10.32 -3.93 10.91
CA TYR A 356 11.27 -3.38 9.95
C TYR A 356 12.46 -2.76 10.66
N TRP A 357 13.64 -2.83 10.03
CA TRP A 357 14.85 -2.21 10.53
C TRP A 357 15.03 -0.82 9.94
N GLU A 358 15.38 0.13 10.81
CA GLU A 358 15.72 1.49 10.44
C GLU A 358 16.94 1.95 11.23
N GLN A 359 17.62 2.99 10.77
CA GLN A 359 18.75 3.58 11.47
C GLN A 359 18.40 3.87 12.93
N ASP A 360 19.27 3.48 13.84
CA ASP A 360 19.19 3.95 15.22
C ASP A 360 19.86 5.33 15.33
N TRP A 361 19.05 6.36 15.55
CA TRP A 361 19.51 7.75 15.72
C TRP A 361 19.96 8.06 17.14
N GLY A 362 20.10 7.08 18.02
CA GLY A 362 20.62 7.22 19.37
C GLY A 362 22.08 7.71 19.35
N TRP A 363 22.56 8.05 20.54
CA TRP A 363 23.96 8.43 20.76
C TRP A 363 24.67 7.36 21.59
N SER A 364 25.94 7.04 21.22
CA SER A 364 26.78 6.10 21.94
C SER A 364 28.06 6.77 22.43
N ALA A 365 28.36 6.65 23.73
CA ALA A 365 29.62 7.09 24.29
C ALA A 365 30.81 6.19 23.91
N ASP A 366 30.53 4.98 23.45
CA ASP A 366 31.52 3.94 23.18
C ASP A 366 32.12 4.02 21.78
N THR A 367 31.67 4.98 20.97
CA THR A 367 32.11 5.19 19.60
C THR A 367 32.77 6.55 19.41
N PRO A 368 33.78 6.68 18.51
CA PRO A 368 34.54 7.91 18.36
C PRO A 368 33.71 9.11 17.87
N ASP A 369 32.63 8.87 17.11
CA ASP A 369 31.79 9.90 16.52
C ASP A 369 30.37 9.96 17.14
N GLY A 370 30.16 9.23 18.23
CA GLY A 370 28.88 9.21 18.97
C GLY A 370 27.76 8.43 18.28
N LYS A 371 27.97 7.81 17.13
CA LYS A 371 26.96 6.99 16.44
C LYS A 371 26.82 5.62 17.08
N THR A 372 25.63 5.06 17.03
CA THR A 372 25.34 3.74 17.59
C THR A 372 25.88 2.59 16.75
N TYR A 373 26.09 2.82 15.44
CA TYR A 373 26.39 1.77 14.46
C TYR A 373 25.44 0.58 14.53
N SER A 374 24.17 0.87 14.80
CA SER A 374 23.08 -0.10 14.97
C SER A 374 21.81 0.31 14.27
N CYS A 375 20.90 -0.65 14.10
CA CYS A 375 19.54 -0.42 13.66
C CYS A 375 18.53 -0.71 14.78
N GLN A 376 17.35 -0.11 14.67
CA GLN A 376 16.23 -0.29 15.60
C GLN A 376 15.01 -0.82 14.86
N LEU A 377 14.10 -1.48 15.58
CA LEU A 377 12.82 -1.90 15.02
C LEU A 377 11.84 -0.74 14.94
N VAL A 378 11.18 -0.61 13.77
CA VAL A 378 10.13 0.37 13.49
C VAL A 378 8.87 -0.31 12.98
N GLY A 379 7.71 0.37 13.10
CA GLY A 379 6.42 -0.12 12.63
C GLY A 379 6.09 0.24 11.18
N TYR A 380 6.83 1.16 10.57
CA TYR A 380 6.66 1.53 9.17
C TYR A 380 7.57 0.74 8.25
N GLN A 381 7.13 0.55 7.00
CA GLN A 381 7.82 -0.27 6.02
C GLN A 381 9.17 0.34 5.60
N THR A 382 10.20 -0.47 5.61
CA THR A 382 11.55 -0.17 5.08
C THR A 382 12.02 -1.34 4.20
N PRO A 383 13.15 -1.20 3.47
CA PRO A 383 13.72 -2.31 2.69
C PRO A 383 14.21 -3.49 3.53
N PHE A 384 14.34 -3.33 4.85
CA PHE A 384 14.95 -4.31 5.74
C PHE A 384 13.90 -4.86 6.70
N SER A 385 13.71 -6.18 6.69
CA SER A 385 12.68 -6.86 7.49
C SER A 385 13.29 -7.67 8.62
N ALA A 386 12.70 -7.60 9.80
CA ALA A 386 13.04 -8.47 10.92
C ALA A 386 12.61 -9.94 10.71
N PHE A 387 11.89 -10.21 9.63
CA PHE A 387 11.55 -11.57 9.21
C PHE A 387 12.62 -12.23 8.35
N LYS A 388 13.56 -11.45 7.83
CA LYS A 388 14.67 -11.93 7.02
C LYS A 388 15.96 -11.88 7.82
N GLU A 389 16.53 -13.06 8.07
CA GLU A 389 17.80 -13.19 8.76
C GLU A 389 18.92 -12.45 8.02
N GLY A 390 19.73 -11.70 8.75
CA GLY A 390 20.80 -10.88 8.18
C GLY A 390 20.39 -9.50 7.69
N ASP A 391 19.09 -9.18 7.62
CA ASP A 391 18.64 -7.84 7.21
C ASP A 391 18.97 -6.75 8.23
N TYR A 392 19.18 -7.11 9.49
CA TYR A 392 19.78 -6.22 10.49
C TYR A 392 21.17 -5.74 10.03
N THR A 393 22.01 -6.66 9.60
CA THR A 393 23.34 -6.37 9.07
C THR A 393 23.28 -5.52 7.80
N ASN A 394 22.32 -5.79 6.90
CA ASN A 394 22.10 -5.01 5.70
C ASN A 394 21.67 -3.57 6.01
N CYS A 395 20.81 -3.40 7.02
CA CYS A 395 20.42 -2.08 7.53
C CYS A 395 21.65 -1.31 8.07
N VAL A 396 22.47 -1.93 8.89
CA VAL A 396 23.68 -1.30 9.43
C VAL A 396 24.63 -0.88 8.29
N LYS A 397 24.87 -1.74 7.29
CA LYS A 397 25.68 -1.42 6.09
C LYS A 397 25.10 -0.24 5.30
N LYS A 398 23.76 -0.09 5.26
CA LYS A 398 23.10 0.97 4.50
C LYS A 398 23.34 2.34 5.11
N PHE A 399 23.25 2.43 6.43
CA PHE A 399 23.26 3.72 7.13
C PHE A 399 24.64 4.15 7.67
N TYR A 400 25.56 3.20 7.78
CA TYR A 400 26.86 3.45 8.39
C TYR A 400 28.01 3.00 7.49
N ASN A 401 29.11 3.76 7.50
CA ASN A 401 30.35 3.34 6.87
C ASN A 401 31.05 2.32 7.77
N VAL A 402 30.81 1.03 7.55
CA VAL A 402 31.30 -0.07 8.38
C VAL A 402 32.11 -1.08 7.59
N ASN A 403 33.12 -1.67 8.24
CA ASN A 403 33.82 -2.86 7.81
C ASN A 403 33.39 -4.04 8.67
N ILE A 404 32.73 -5.05 8.08
CA ILE A 404 32.24 -6.22 8.81
C ILE A 404 33.20 -7.38 8.60
N ILE A 405 33.69 -7.94 9.69
CA ILE A 405 34.65 -9.04 9.71
C ILE A 405 34.11 -10.26 10.49
N ASN A 406 34.61 -11.43 10.15
CA ASN A 406 34.43 -12.65 10.95
C ASN A 406 35.19 -12.56 12.28
N ASP A 407 34.94 -13.50 13.20
CA ASP A 407 35.62 -13.54 14.51
C ASP A 407 37.15 -13.74 14.41
N ASP A 408 37.61 -14.37 13.34
CA ASP A 408 39.03 -14.58 13.03
C ASP A 408 39.69 -13.37 12.34
N GLY A 409 38.93 -12.30 12.08
CA GLY A 409 39.39 -11.09 11.40
C GLY A 409 39.36 -11.17 9.86
N SER A 410 38.92 -12.27 9.29
CA SER A 410 38.71 -12.37 7.83
C SER A 410 37.52 -11.55 7.36
N ALA A 411 37.54 -11.12 6.10
CA ALA A 411 36.40 -10.43 5.49
C ALA A 411 35.20 -11.39 5.37
N VAL A 412 33.99 -10.89 5.65
CA VAL A 412 32.75 -11.62 5.38
C VAL A 412 32.56 -11.73 3.87
N THR A 413 32.53 -12.96 3.35
CA THR A 413 32.16 -13.20 1.94
C THR A 413 30.67 -12.94 1.78
N PRO A 414 30.20 -12.26 0.71
CA PRO A 414 28.79 -12.12 0.45
C PRO A 414 28.16 -13.51 0.31
N ASP A 415 27.17 -13.84 1.15
CA ASP A 415 26.36 -15.03 0.93
C ASP A 415 25.58 -14.83 -0.39
N GLU A 416 25.87 -15.65 -1.40
CA GLU A 416 24.99 -15.85 -2.53
C GLU A 416 23.80 -16.69 -2.04
N HIS A 417 22.73 -16.01 -1.58
CA HIS A 417 21.49 -16.71 -1.31
C HIS A 417 21.00 -17.38 -2.61
N PRO A 418 20.71 -18.69 -2.60
CA PRO A 418 20.17 -19.36 -3.77
C PRO A 418 18.83 -18.73 -4.12
N VAL A 419 18.74 -18.12 -5.31
CA VAL A 419 17.49 -17.57 -5.82
C VAL A 419 16.56 -18.74 -6.10
N THR A 420 15.44 -18.79 -5.40
CA THR A 420 14.42 -19.83 -5.62
C THR A 420 13.80 -19.63 -6.99
N PRO A 421 13.72 -20.66 -7.85
CA PRO A 421 13.16 -20.51 -9.19
C PRO A 421 11.71 -20.01 -9.17
N ALA A 422 11.38 -19.13 -10.11
CA ALA A 422 9.99 -18.73 -10.34
C ALA A 422 9.17 -19.92 -10.88
N PRO A 423 7.86 -20.04 -10.52
CA PRO A 423 7.00 -21.06 -11.08
C PRO A 423 6.84 -20.87 -12.59
N THR A 424 6.75 -21.98 -13.30
CA THR A 424 6.47 -21.97 -14.74
C THR A 424 4.96 -21.82 -14.95
N PRO A 425 4.49 -20.94 -15.85
CA PRO A 425 3.09 -20.89 -16.24
C PRO A 425 2.64 -22.27 -16.76
N SER A 426 1.44 -22.70 -16.36
CA SER A 426 0.87 -23.94 -16.92
C SER A 426 0.70 -23.74 -18.42
N GLU A 427 1.38 -24.57 -19.22
CA GLU A 427 1.15 -24.64 -20.66
C GLU A 427 -0.28 -25.16 -20.87
N ASP A 428 -1.19 -24.26 -21.25
CA ASP A 428 -2.48 -24.63 -21.78
C ASP A 428 -2.23 -25.15 -23.18
N GLU A 429 -2.73 -26.35 -23.49
CA GLU A 429 -2.59 -26.96 -24.81
C GLU A 429 -3.19 -26.02 -25.86
N THR A 430 -2.33 -25.29 -26.56
CA THR A 430 -2.71 -24.51 -27.73
C THR A 430 -3.07 -25.47 -28.82
N PRO A 431 -4.26 -25.38 -29.46
CA PRO A 431 -4.56 -26.18 -30.64
C PRO A 431 -3.50 -25.93 -31.71
N ALA A 432 -2.99 -26.99 -32.31
CA ALA A 432 -1.99 -26.93 -33.37
C ALA A 432 -2.42 -25.96 -34.48
N PRO A 433 -1.55 -25.02 -34.91
CA PRO A 433 -1.88 -24.08 -35.96
C PRO A 433 -2.07 -24.82 -37.29
N ALA A 434 -3.14 -24.46 -38.01
CA ALA A 434 -3.36 -24.89 -39.38
C ALA A 434 -2.21 -24.39 -40.28
N PRO A 435 -1.81 -25.09 -41.33
CA PRO A 435 -0.70 -24.72 -42.20
C PRO A 435 -0.98 -23.39 -42.89
N VAL A 436 -0.08 -22.44 -42.70
CA VAL A 436 -0.09 -21.08 -43.29
C VAL A 436 0.38 -21.18 -44.74
N PRO A 437 -0.31 -20.57 -45.72
CA PRO A 437 0.24 -20.38 -47.06
C PRO A 437 1.41 -19.38 -47.03
N ASP A 438 2.42 -19.70 -47.84
CA ASP A 438 3.61 -18.93 -48.11
C ASP A 438 3.23 -17.50 -48.58
N GLU A 439 3.49 -16.47 -47.73
CA GLU A 439 3.35 -15.08 -48.13
C GLU A 439 4.69 -14.33 -48.07
N THR A 440 4.96 -13.61 -49.14
CA THR A 440 6.05 -12.70 -49.44
C THR A 440 6.22 -11.63 -48.31
N PRO A 441 7.44 -11.17 -48.00
CA PRO A 441 7.66 -10.18 -46.96
C PRO A 441 6.95 -8.85 -47.28
N ALA A 442 5.99 -8.47 -46.46
CA ALA A 442 5.39 -7.15 -46.47
C ALA A 442 6.32 -6.12 -45.79
N GLU A 443 6.37 -4.91 -46.32
CA GLU A 443 7.04 -3.73 -45.73
C GLU A 443 6.60 -3.52 -44.26
N PRO A 444 7.46 -2.97 -43.38
CA PRO A 444 7.10 -2.71 -42.00
C PRO A 444 5.96 -1.68 -41.94
N THR A 445 4.79 -2.14 -41.52
CA THR A 445 3.70 -1.24 -41.14
C THR A 445 4.09 -0.45 -39.90
N VAL A 446 4.14 0.86 -40.02
CA VAL A 446 4.26 1.76 -38.85
C VAL A 446 3.01 1.56 -37.99
N VAL A 447 3.20 1.05 -36.77
CA VAL A 447 2.12 0.84 -35.82
C VAL A 447 1.90 2.16 -35.09
N ASN A 448 0.71 2.76 -35.24
CA ASN A 448 0.33 3.96 -34.48
C ASN A 448 0.02 3.60 -33.04
N HIS A 449 0.53 4.40 -32.08
CA HIS A 449 0.33 4.25 -30.65
C HIS A 449 -0.66 5.31 -30.14
N ALA A 450 -1.49 4.95 -29.17
CA ALA A 450 -2.41 5.91 -28.57
C ALA A 450 -1.66 6.98 -27.77
N PRO A 451 -2.09 8.26 -27.80
CA PRO A 451 -1.50 9.31 -27.01
C PRO A 451 -1.68 9.07 -25.50
N VAL A 452 -0.84 9.69 -24.69
CA VAL A 452 -0.93 9.69 -23.23
C VAL A 452 -1.53 11.01 -22.77
N ALA A 453 -2.74 10.97 -22.23
CA ALA A 453 -3.43 12.14 -21.71
C ALA A 453 -2.93 12.49 -20.30
N GLN A 454 -2.57 13.75 -20.07
CA GLN A 454 -2.13 14.27 -18.77
C GLN A 454 -2.81 15.61 -18.46
N ILE A 455 -3.26 15.79 -17.20
CA ILE A 455 -3.86 17.05 -16.73
C ILE A 455 -3.00 17.61 -15.58
N ALA A 456 -2.63 18.89 -15.71
CA ALA A 456 -2.09 19.69 -14.62
C ALA A 456 -3.11 20.75 -14.19
N GLY A 457 -3.24 20.99 -12.89
CA GLY A 457 -4.21 21.93 -12.31
C GLY A 457 -3.77 22.48 -10.95
N PRO A 458 -4.63 23.27 -10.27
CA PRO A 458 -4.31 23.89 -8.99
C PRO A 458 -4.06 22.83 -7.89
N ILE A 459 -2.98 23.00 -7.14
CA ILE A 459 -2.70 22.17 -5.95
C ILE A 459 -3.52 22.72 -4.78
N GLY A 460 -4.55 21.97 -4.35
CA GLY A 460 -5.43 22.33 -3.23
C GLY A 460 -6.84 22.73 -3.63
N ALA A 461 -7.63 23.14 -2.64
CA ALA A 461 -9.03 23.52 -2.87
C ALA A 461 -9.14 24.96 -3.36
N VAL A 462 -9.97 25.18 -4.38
CA VAL A 462 -10.31 26.52 -4.93
C VAL A 462 -11.59 27.05 -4.31
N GLU A 463 -11.77 28.36 -4.34
CA GLU A 463 -13.03 28.98 -3.90
C GLU A 463 -14.17 28.69 -4.89
N ALA A 464 -15.39 28.54 -4.38
CA ALA A 464 -16.59 28.48 -5.23
C ALA A 464 -16.70 29.74 -6.08
N GLY A 465 -16.96 29.57 -7.38
CA GLY A 465 -17.01 30.68 -8.34
C GLY A 465 -15.66 31.21 -8.82
N ALA A 466 -14.53 30.63 -8.37
CA ALA A 466 -13.21 31.05 -8.81
C ALA A 466 -12.95 30.60 -10.27
N GLN A 467 -12.14 31.39 -10.99
CA GLN A 467 -11.62 30.96 -12.29
C GLN A 467 -10.52 29.92 -12.10
N VAL A 468 -10.66 28.79 -12.77
CA VAL A 468 -9.72 27.66 -12.72
C VAL A 468 -9.14 27.43 -14.10
N SER A 469 -7.83 27.21 -14.16
CA SER A 469 -7.13 26.79 -15.38
C SER A 469 -6.62 25.36 -15.21
N LEU A 470 -6.88 24.52 -16.23
CA LEU A 470 -6.29 23.18 -16.36
C LEU A 470 -5.46 23.13 -17.63
N SER A 471 -4.33 22.43 -17.60
CA SER A 471 -3.42 22.28 -18.73
C SER A 471 -3.24 20.81 -19.10
N ALA A 472 -3.36 20.51 -20.39
CA ALA A 472 -3.04 19.24 -21.01
C ALA A 472 -1.67 19.26 -21.73
N GLU A 473 -0.87 20.33 -21.59
CA GLU A 473 0.43 20.46 -22.27
C GLU A 473 1.44 19.36 -21.95
N GLY A 474 1.22 18.63 -20.83
CA GLY A 474 1.99 17.45 -20.48
C GLY A 474 1.61 16.18 -21.24
N SER A 475 0.55 16.21 -22.06
CA SER A 475 0.15 15.06 -22.88
C SER A 475 1.16 14.81 -24.01
N THR A 476 1.43 13.55 -24.30
CA THR A 476 2.46 13.14 -25.26
C THR A 476 1.93 12.05 -26.20
N ASP A 477 2.53 11.98 -27.37
CA ASP A 477 2.33 10.90 -28.33
C ASP A 477 3.68 10.27 -28.68
N GLN A 478 3.76 8.94 -28.71
CA GLN A 478 5.00 8.21 -28.93
C GLN A 478 5.48 8.34 -30.38
N ASP A 479 4.56 8.50 -31.32
CA ASP A 479 4.85 8.58 -32.76
C ASP A 479 5.07 10.03 -33.21
N GLY A 480 4.89 10.99 -32.26
CA GLY A 480 5.04 12.43 -32.51
C GLY A 480 3.87 13.04 -33.28
N ASN A 481 2.72 12.40 -33.25
CA ASN A 481 1.51 12.85 -33.93
C ASN A 481 0.97 14.14 -33.30
N THR A 482 0.26 14.94 -34.10
CA THR A 482 -0.38 16.17 -33.59
C THR A 482 -1.57 15.80 -32.74
N LEU A 483 -1.57 16.27 -31.48
CA LEU A 483 -2.61 15.97 -30.51
C LEU A 483 -3.79 16.97 -30.64
N THR A 484 -4.98 16.41 -30.50
CA THR A 484 -6.23 17.14 -30.32
C THR A 484 -6.80 16.89 -28.94
N TYR A 485 -7.50 17.86 -28.37
CA TYR A 485 -7.98 17.82 -26.99
C TYR A 485 -9.49 17.97 -26.96
N THR A 486 -10.12 17.25 -26.00
CA THR A 486 -11.55 17.42 -25.72
C THR A 486 -11.77 17.37 -24.23
N TRP A 487 -12.22 18.48 -23.64
CA TRP A 487 -12.50 18.61 -22.23
C TRP A 487 -14.00 18.52 -21.95
N ARG A 488 -14.36 17.84 -20.85
CA ARG A 488 -15.75 17.75 -20.37
C ARG A 488 -15.80 17.91 -18.87
N SER A 489 -16.81 18.62 -18.39
CA SER A 489 -17.12 18.71 -16.96
C SER A 489 -18.00 17.56 -16.49
N GLN A 490 -18.09 17.34 -15.18
CA GLN A 490 -18.88 16.30 -14.52
C GLN A 490 -20.36 16.29 -14.96
N ASP A 491 -20.94 17.44 -15.24
CA ASP A 491 -22.30 17.61 -15.72
C ASP A 491 -22.42 17.48 -17.26
N GLY A 492 -21.32 17.16 -17.94
CA GLY A 492 -21.26 17.00 -19.39
C GLY A 492 -21.28 18.31 -20.17
N GLN A 493 -21.20 19.45 -19.48
CA GLN A 493 -21.11 20.76 -20.15
C GLN A 493 -19.71 21.00 -20.73
N THR A 494 -19.65 21.66 -21.86
CA THR A 494 -18.41 22.07 -22.50
C THR A 494 -17.71 23.18 -21.71
N VAL A 495 -16.41 23.00 -21.47
CA VAL A 495 -15.56 24.03 -20.85
C VAL A 495 -15.04 24.99 -21.94
N THR A 496 -14.82 26.26 -21.63
CA THR A 496 -14.32 27.23 -22.59
C THR A 496 -12.92 26.86 -23.07
N GLY A 497 -12.75 26.67 -24.38
CA GLY A 497 -11.48 26.21 -24.96
C GLY A 497 -11.33 24.69 -24.95
N GLU A 498 -12.42 23.96 -25.03
CA GLU A 498 -12.50 22.50 -24.99
C GLU A 498 -11.62 21.77 -26.02
N ASP A 499 -11.23 22.46 -27.08
CA ASP A 499 -10.34 21.97 -28.14
C ASP A 499 -8.86 22.36 -27.96
N LYS A 500 -8.51 23.01 -26.86
CA LYS A 500 -7.15 23.52 -26.60
C LYS A 500 -6.44 22.73 -25.53
N ALA A 501 -5.10 22.78 -25.56
CA ALA A 501 -4.27 22.18 -24.52
C ALA A 501 -4.49 22.83 -23.14
N VAL A 502 -4.93 24.09 -23.09
CA VAL A 502 -5.23 24.77 -21.81
C VAL A 502 -6.68 25.29 -21.85
N VAL A 503 -7.41 24.94 -20.79
CA VAL A 503 -8.81 25.37 -20.61
C VAL A 503 -8.97 26.21 -19.36
N THR A 504 -9.99 27.08 -19.37
CA THR A 504 -10.43 27.82 -18.20
C THR A 504 -11.93 27.66 -18.00
N PHE A 505 -12.34 27.51 -16.75
CA PHE A 505 -13.74 27.44 -16.37
C PHE A 505 -13.96 28.04 -14.99
N THR A 506 -15.22 28.32 -14.66
CA THR A 506 -15.57 28.80 -13.31
C THR A 506 -15.90 27.61 -12.42
N ALA A 507 -15.23 27.49 -11.29
CA ALA A 507 -15.53 26.47 -10.31
C ALA A 507 -17.00 26.55 -9.86
N PRO A 508 -17.72 25.42 -9.76
CA PRO A 508 -19.14 25.46 -9.44
C PRO A 508 -19.42 26.09 -8.08
N GLU A 509 -20.53 26.81 -7.99
CA GLU A 509 -21.01 27.36 -6.74
C GLU A 509 -21.76 26.28 -5.94
N SER A 510 -21.32 26.02 -4.71
CA SER A 510 -21.96 25.07 -3.80
C SER A 510 -22.01 25.59 -2.38
N ALA A 511 -23.07 25.29 -1.68
CA ALA A 511 -23.21 25.62 -0.27
C ALA A 511 -22.34 24.73 0.65
N THR A 512 -21.80 23.62 0.12
CA THR A 512 -20.89 22.69 0.81
C THR A 512 -19.64 22.48 -0.02
N ALA A 513 -18.54 22.17 0.62
CA ALA A 513 -17.33 21.76 -0.09
C ALA A 513 -17.61 20.48 -0.90
N GLN A 514 -17.16 20.43 -2.13
CA GLN A 514 -17.39 19.30 -3.04
C GLN A 514 -16.20 19.06 -3.96
N GLN A 515 -16.13 17.85 -4.50
CA GLN A 515 -15.24 17.51 -5.60
C GLN A 515 -15.98 17.70 -6.93
N TYR A 516 -15.29 18.27 -7.90
CA TYR A 516 -15.80 18.48 -9.24
C TYR A 516 -14.86 17.86 -10.25
N GLU A 517 -15.36 16.90 -11.02
CA GLU A 517 -14.56 16.17 -11.99
C GLU A 517 -14.54 16.86 -13.35
N VAL A 518 -13.35 16.96 -13.92
CA VAL A 518 -13.15 17.43 -15.31
C VAL A 518 -12.35 16.35 -16.04
N SER A 519 -12.89 15.82 -17.13
CA SER A 519 -12.24 14.83 -17.97
C SER A 519 -11.63 15.45 -19.22
N LEU A 520 -10.50 14.88 -19.64
CA LEU A 520 -9.77 15.21 -20.85
C LEU A 520 -9.65 13.96 -21.72
N THR A 521 -10.06 14.06 -22.97
CA THR A 521 -9.72 13.10 -24.01
C THR A 521 -8.70 13.72 -24.96
N VAL A 522 -7.59 13.02 -25.17
CA VAL A 522 -6.55 13.41 -26.14
C VAL A 522 -6.56 12.41 -27.29
N SER A 523 -6.52 12.89 -28.52
CA SER A 523 -6.50 12.05 -29.72
C SER A 523 -5.42 12.50 -30.70
N ASP A 524 -4.81 11.54 -31.37
CA ASP A 524 -3.86 11.71 -32.48
C ASP A 524 -4.54 11.70 -33.87
N GLY A 525 -5.88 11.54 -33.88
CA GLY A 525 -6.69 11.41 -35.08
C GLY A 525 -7.14 9.98 -35.41
N GLU A 526 -6.45 8.97 -34.92
CA GLU A 526 -6.80 7.54 -35.09
C GLU A 526 -7.11 6.85 -33.76
N LEU A 527 -6.29 7.12 -32.75
CA LEU A 527 -6.41 6.58 -31.39
C LEU A 527 -6.66 7.70 -30.38
N SER A 528 -7.09 7.34 -29.18
CA SER A 528 -7.30 8.33 -28.11
C SER A 528 -7.10 7.74 -26.73
N SER A 529 -6.77 8.60 -25.77
CA SER A 529 -6.77 8.28 -24.35
C SER A 529 -7.55 9.32 -23.54
N THR A 530 -8.10 8.90 -22.41
CA THR A 530 -8.90 9.78 -21.52
C THR A 530 -8.36 9.70 -20.10
N THR A 531 -8.31 10.87 -19.44
CA THR A 531 -7.95 11.00 -18.01
C THR A 531 -8.88 11.99 -17.33
N SER A 532 -8.94 11.99 -16.00
CA SER A 532 -9.78 12.91 -15.21
C SER A 532 -8.96 13.65 -14.16
N TYR A 533 -9.41 14.86 -13.83
CA TYR A 533 -8.90 15.70 -12.76
C TYR A 533 -10.00 16.01 -11.75
N LEU A 534 -9.76 15.72 -10.47
CA LEU A 534 -10.68 16.02 -9.38
C LEU A 534 -10.32 17.37 -8.75
N LEU A 535 -11.11 18.38 -9.06
CA LEU A 535 -10.99 19.71 -8.48
C LEU A 535 -11.72 19.77 -7.15
N ASN A 536 -11.01 20.10 -6.07
CA ASN A 536 -11.64 20.37 -4.79
C ASN A 536 -12.15 21.81 -4.76
N VAL A 537 -13.47 21.99 -4.57
CA VAL A 537 -14.11 23.30 -4.51
C VAL A 537 -14.62 23.54 -3.10
N LYS A 538 -14.23 24.66 -2.50
CA LYS A 538 -14.71 25.07 -1.17
C LYS A 538 -16.19 25.46 -1.21
N ALA A 539 -16.86 25.40 -0.06
CA ALA A 539 -18.20 25.95 0.08
C ALA A 539 -18.22 27.45 -0.26
N LYS A 540 -19.27 27.92 -0.93
CA LYS A 540 -19.50 29.35 -1.15
C LYS A 540 -19.60 30.06 0.20
N ALA A 541 -18.77 31.08 0.44
CA ALA A 541 -18.90 31.92 1.59
C ALA A 541 -20.27 32.62 1.58
N THR A 542 -21.16 32.23 2.49
CA THR A 542 -22.39 32.98 2.73
C THR A 542 -22.05 34.23 3.52
N THR A 543 -22.36 35.40 2.99
CA THR A 543 -22.38 36.64 3.80
C THR A 543 -23.32 36.39 4.98
N PRO A 544 -22.89 36.62 6.24
CA PRO A 544 -23.76 36.41 7.37
C PRO A 544 -24.97 37.35 7.30
N SER A 545 -26.17 36.77 7.31
CA SER A 545 -27.36 37.50 7.70
C SER A 545 -27.22 37.83 9.20
N GLU A 546 -27.31 39.13 9.53
CA GLU A 546 -27.38 39.60 10.92
C GLU A 546 -28.55 38.92 11.62
N ASN A 547 -28.26 37.93 12.46
CA ASN A 547 -28.97 37.57 13.69
C ASN A 547 -28.50 36.19 14.18
N ASP A 548 -27.56 36.18 15.14
CA ASP A 548 -27.66 35.32 16.32
C ASP A 548 -26.55 35.69 17.33
N GLY A 549 -26.98 36.11 18.51
CA GLY A 549 -26.21 36.76 19.51
C GLY A 549 -25.30 35.88 20.39
N ILE A 550 -24.46 34.99 19.81
CA ILE A 550 -23.47 34.19 20.55
C ILE A 550 -22.02 34.38 20.09
N SER A 551 -21.77 35.12 19.01
CA SER A 551 -20.42 35.17 18.40
C SER A 551 -19.41 36.11 19.08
N GLY A 552 -19.81 36.85 20.14
CA GLY A 552 -18.92 37.84 20.82
C GLY A 552 -18.01 37.30 21.93
N ALA A 553 -18.16 36.03 22.35
CA ALA A 553 -17.45 35.50 23.52
C ALA A 553 -16.13 34.77 23.21
N TYR A 554 -15.93 34.34 21.96
CA TYR A 554 -14.76 33.55 21.58
C TYR A 554 -14.01 34.16 20.39
N ALA A 555 -12.67 34.05 20.41
CA ALA A 555 -11.80 34.58 19.36
C ALA A 555 -12.07 33.90 18.02
N ALA A 556 -11.98 34.65 16.92
CA ALA A 556 -12.02 34.07 15.58
C ALA A 556 -10.80 33.19 15.35
N TRP A 557 -11.01 32.05 14.68
CA TRP A 557 -9.93 31.18 14.26
C TRP A 557 -8.98 31.91 13.28
N SER A 558 -7.69 31.62 13.38
CA SER A 558 -6.66 32.15 12.48
C SER A 558 -5.61 31.09 12.19
N ALA A 559 -5.24 30.91 10.93
CA ALA A 559 -4.21 29.98 10.48
C ALA A 559 -2.81 30.24 11.11
N ASN A 560 -2.56 31.46 11.58
CA ASN A 560 -1.27 31.85 12.17
C ASN A 560 -1.26 31.82 13.70
N SER A 561 -2.37 31.47 14.33
CA SER A 561 -2.47 31.32 15.78
C SER A 561 -2.00 29.96 16.24
N LYS A 562 -1.62 29.86 17.53
CA LYS A 562 -1.26 28.60 18.18
C LYS A 562 -2.38 28.17 19.12
N TYR A 563 -2.94 27.02 18.89
CA TYR A 563 -4.04 26.45 19.66
C TYR A 563 -3.57 25.29 20.53
N LYS A 564 -4.17 25.16 21.70
CA LYS A 564 -3.96 24.06 22.64
C LYS A 564 -5.24 23.23 22.76
N ALA A 565 -5.10 22.01 23.25
CA ALA A 565 -6.24 21.18 23.59
C ALA A 565 -7.23 21.93 24.49
N GLY A 566 -8.50 21.95 24.09
CA GLY A 566 -9.57 22.64 24.82
C GLY A 566 -9.83 24.08 24.38
N ASP A 567 -8.94 24.72 23.60
CA ASP A 567 -9.19 26.08 23.09
C ASP A 567 -10.43 26.09 22.19
N ILE A 568 -11.29 27.10 22.42
CA ILE A 568 -12.52 27.28 21.64
C ILE A 568 -12.35 28.50 20.73
N VAL A 569 -12.68 28.31 19.46
CA VAL A 569 -12.62 29.36 18.44
C VAL A 569 -13.97 29.49 17.72
N ASN A 570 -14.21 30.67 17.21
CA ASN A 570 -15.31 30.90 16.27
C ASN A 570 -14.77 30.85 14.84
N ASN A 571 -15.34 30.01 13.98
CA ASN A 571 -15.05 30.00 12.56
C ASN A 571 -16.35 29.75 11.77
N HIS A 572 -16.57 30.54 10.72
CA HIS A 572 -17.81 30.48 9.90
C HIS A 572 -19.10 30.56 10.73
N GLY A 573 -19.10 31.35 11.81
CA GLY A 573 -20.28 31.55 12.68
C GLY A 573 -20.60 30.36 13.59
N LYS A 574 -19.71 29.37 13.73
CA LYS A 574 -19.84 28.21 14.62
C LYS A 574 -18.67 28.15 15.58
N LEU A 575 -18.89 27.51 16.72
CA LEU A 575 -17.84 27.29 17.71
C LEU A 575 -17.22 25.91 17.53
N PHE A 576 -15.89 25.86 17.68
CA PHE A 576 -15.11 24.64 17.56
C PHE A 576 -14.11 24.58 18.71
N GLN A 577 -13.96 23.40 19.31
CA GLN A 577 -12.98 23.13 20.35
C GLN A 577 -11.86 22.26 19.82
N CYS A 578 -10.60 22.69 20.00
CA CYS A 578 -9.42 21.91 19.66
C CYS A 578 -9.36 20.62 20.49
N LYS A 579 -9.26 19.47 19.82
CA LYS A 579 -9.24 18.15 20.44
C LYS A 579 -7.99 17.94 21.30
N PRO A 580 -8.06 17.05 22.32
CA PRO A 580 -6.90 16.71 23.15
C PRO A 580 -5.84 15.91 22.35
N PHE A 581 -4.66 15.70 22.96
CA PHE A 581 -3.64 14.83 22.40
C PHE A 581 -4.21 13.43 22.07
N PRO A 582 -3.86 12.81 20.92
CA PRO A 582 -2.80 13.21 19.98
C PRO A 582 -3.21 14.26 18.92
N TYR A 583 -4.46 14.66 18.88
CA TYR A 583 -5.06 15.46 17.81
C TYR A 583 -4.80 16.98 17.95
N SER A 584 -4.41 17.45 19.14
CA SER A 584 -4.19 18.88 19.39
C SER A 584 -3.08 19.50 18.52
N GLY A 585 -2.12 18.71 18.07
CA GLY A 585 -1.10 19.16 17.12
C GLY A 585 -1.68 19.58 15.77
N TRP A 586 -2.77 18.97 15.35
CA TRP A 586 -3.41 19.23 14.06
C TRP A 586 -4.19 20.55 14.05
N CYS A 587 -4.64 21.04 15.20
CA CYS A 587 -5.24 22.39 15.30
C CYS A 587 -4.32 23.50 14.83
N ASN A 588 -3.00 23.23 14.77
CA ASN A 588 -1.95 24.17 14.37
C ASN A 588 -1.32 23.83 13.02
N ASN A 589 -1.82 22.81 12.33
CA ASN A 589 -1.21 22.27 11.13
C ASN A 589 -2.05 22.63 9.89
N ALA A 590 -1.45 22.60 8.73
CA ALA A 590 -2.00 22.73 7.38
C ALA A 590 -3.47 23.24 7.31
N PRO A 591 -3.72 24.56 7.23
CA PRO A 591 -5.08 25.15 7.27
C PRO A 591 -6.04 24.51 6.25
N ALA A 592 -5.57 24.17 5.06
CA ALA A 592 -6.38 23.52 4.01
C ALA A 592 -7.02 22.19 4.49
N TYR A 593 -6.39 21.51 5.46
CA TYR A 593 -6.90 20.26 6.01
C TYR A 593 -7.64 20.42 7.33
N TYR A 594 -7.16 21.33 8.21
CA TYR A 594 -7.59 21.38 9.61
C TYR A 594 -8.23 22.70 10.01
N GLU A 595 -8.57 23.60 9.09
CA GLU A 595 -9.41 24.76 9.41
C GLU A 595 -10.76 24.31 9.97
N PRO A 596 -11.15 24.72 11.20
CA PRO A 596 -12.35 24.21 11.86
C PRO A 596 -13.62 24.51 11.08
N GLY A 597 -14.34 23.46 10.71
CA GLY A 597 -15.60 23.54 9.95
C GLY A 597 -15.47 23.77 8.46
N ALA A 598 -14.23 23.89 7.93
CA ALA A 598 -13.99 24.17 6.49
C ALA A 598 -12.89 23.29 5.89
N GLY A 599 -11.86 22.91 6.65
CA GLY A 599 -10.78 22.05 6.16
C GLY A 599 -11.24 20.64 5.80
N LEU A 600 -10.52 19.95 4.92
CA LEU A 600 -10.88 18.60 4.43
C LEU A 600 -10.99 17.54 5.53
N ALA A 601 -10.20 17.68 6.59
CA ALA A 601 -10.16 16.79 7.76
C ALA A 601 -10.31 17.57 9.07
N TRP A 602 -11.06 18.66 9.07
CA TRP A 602 -11.23 19.51 10.25
C TRP A 602 -11.74 18.76 11.47
N SER A 603 -12.62 17.78 11.25
CA SER A 603 -13.19 16.95 12.32
C SER A 603 -12.16 16.09 13.03
N ASP A 604 -10.98 15.87 12.49
CA ASP A 604 -9.90 15.16 13.15
C ASP A 604 -9.22 16.03 14.21
N ALA A 605 -9.09 17.33 13.95
CA ALA A 605 -8.48 18.30 14.86
C ALA A 605 -9.46 18.97 15.81
N TRP A 606 -10.70 19.19 15.40
CA TRP A 606 -11.69 20.00 16.11
C TRP A 606 -13.00 19.25 16.37
N THR A 607 -13.65 19.58 17.47
CA THR A 607 -15.01 19.18 17.78
C THR A 607 -15.92 20.39 17.60
N ALA A 608 -17.00 20.28 16.83
CA ALA A 608 -18.04 21.30 16.75
C ALA A 608 -18.83 21.35 18.07
N LEU A 609 -19.10 22.57 18.58
CA LEU A 609 -19.84 22.82 19.82
C LEU A 609 -21.27 23.26 19.54
#